data_165979d35cb9d5ed7d2deb878f3d17ce
#
_entry.id   165979d35cb9d5ed7d2deb878f3d17ce
#
_cell.length_a   1.000
_cell.length_b   1.000
_cell.length_c   1.000
_cell.angle_alpha   90.00
_cell.angle_beta   90.00
_cell.angle_gamma   90.00
#
_symmetry.space_group_name_H-M   'P 1'
#
loop_
_entity.id
_entity.type
_entity.pdbx_description
1 polymer ?
#
loop_
_entity_poly.entity_id
_entity_poly.type
_entity_poly.pdbx_seq_one_letter_code
_entity_poly.pdbx_strand_id
1 'polypeptide(L)'
;MAVDRFRSERTRDFTESVIREMTRLAVRYNAVNLAQGFPNFAAPDWLKRAACDAIAADWNQYSITWGAKPLRNAIAAKYERTYGLTFDPETEITVCCGSTEGMIASLLGVANPGDEIIVFEPFYENYAPDAKLCGAARKLVTLHAPDWSFDREELRRAFGPKTKAIIINTPNNPTGKVFTEDELQYIASLCQEFDALAITDEIYEHILFDGTRHVPIISLPGMRERSILVNSMSKTFSVTGWRVGWVLAAPELTATIRKVHDFLTVGAATPLQQASALALEIASDYYEHLSTDYQQRRDYLITLLEQAGFRCFRPSGAYYVMTDISDFGFETDRHFAMKLIQDFGVAAVPGSSFYESQGGVQQIRFCFCKNYETLEEAGQKLLRVRQ
;
A
#
# COMPACT_ATOMS: atom_id res chain seq x y z
N MET A 1 23.91 23.38 10.85
CA MET A 1 24.58 23.09 12.15
C MET A 1 23.80 23.57 13.38
N ALA A 2 23.09 24.71 13.40
CA ALA A 2 22.36 25.14 14.59
C ALA A 2 21.07 24.35 14.92
N VAL A 3 20.45 23.70 13.96
CA VAL A 3 19.16 22.97 14.13
C VAL A 3 19.36 21.50 14.49
N ASP A 4 20.52 20.90 14.21
CA ASP A 4 20.75 19.45 14.42
C ASP A 4 20.66 19.02 15.89
N ARG A 5 21.00 19.92 16.84
CA ARG A 5 20.89 19.64 18.28
C ARG A 5 19.45 19.46 18.78
N PHE A 6 18.46 19.87 17.99
CA PHE A 6 17.04 19.75 18.35
C PHE A 6 16.34 18.59 17.65
N ARG A 7 17.02 17.91 16.72
CA ARG A 7 16.44 16.78 16.02
C ARG A 7 16.40 15.54 16.91
N SER A 8 15.25 14.89 16.94
CA SER A 8 15.12 13.56 17.54
C SER A 8 15.97 12.54 16.77
N GLU A 9 16.63 11.63 17.48
CA GLU A 9 17.35 10.52 16.84
C GLU A 9 16.44 9.66 15.97
N ARG A 10 15.16 9.54 16.34
CA ARG A 10 14.15 8.80 15.57
C ARG A 10 13.94 9.32 14.15
N THR A 11 14.13 10.64 13.94
CA THR A 11 13.86 11.29 12.64
C THR A 11 15.14 11.72 11.91
N ARG A 12 16.32 11.45 12.48
CA ARG A 12 17.59 11.93 11.93
C ARG A 12 17.84 11.45 10.50
N ASP A 13 17.47 10.20 10.22
CA ASP A 13 17.71 9.54 8.93
C ASP A 13 16.50 9.63 7.99
N PHE A 14 15.42 10.34 8.40
CA PHE A 14 14.27 10.51 7.52
C PHE A 14 14.61 11.51 6.42
N THR A 15 14.39 11.08 5.18
CA THR A 15 14.52 11.91 3.99
C THR A 15 13.14 12.27 3.44
N GLU A 16 13.09 13.21 2.51
CA GLU A 16 11.86 13.45 1.75
C GLU A 16 11.49 12.17 0.97
N SER A 17 10.22 11.84 0.95
CA SER A 17 9.68 10.77 0.09
C SER A 17 10.05 11.01 -1.37
N VAL A 18 10.69 10.03 -2.00
CA VAL A 18 11.08 10.12 -3.42
C VAL A 18 9.84 10.22 -4.32
N ILE A 19 8.74 9.59 -3.96
CA ILE A 19 7.46 9.71 -4.68
C ILE A 19 6.96 11.16 -4.67
N ARG A 20 7.07 11.86 -3.52
CA ARG A 20 6.68 13.28 -3.40
C ARG A 20 7.66 14.19 -4.15
N GLU A 21 8.95 13.89 -4.07
CA GLU A 21 9.98 14.60 -4.85
C GLU A 21 9.66 14.53 -6.34
N MET A 22 9.42 13.34 -6.89
CA MET A 22 9.07 13.16 -8.31
C MET A 22 7.77 13.90 -8.67
N THR A 23 6.79 13.94 -7.78
CA THR A 23 5.55 14.70 -8.00
C THR A 23 5.80 16.20 -8.04
N ARG A 24 6.62 16.74 -7.13
CA ARG A 24 6.99 18.16 -7.11
C ARG A 24 7.79 18.54 -8.37
N LEU A 25 8.67 17.67 -8.83
CA LEU A 25 9.40 17.84 -10.07
C LEU A 25 8.48 17.78 -11.30
N ALA A 26 7.50 16.86 -11.32
CA ALA A 26 6.49 16.79 -12.36
C ALA A 26 5.74 18.14 -12.52
N VAL A 27 5.31 18.74 -11.41
CA VAL A 27 4.68 20.07 -11.43
C VAL A 27 5.65 21.14 -11.96
N ARG A 28 6.90 21.14 -11.47
CA ARG A 28 7.90 22.14 -11.86
C ARG A 28 8.23 22.12 -13.35
N TYR A 29 8.28 20.94 -13.96
CA TYR A 29 8.62 20.72 -15.36
C TYR A 29 7.40 20.56 -16.28
N ASN A 30 6.18 20.73 -15.74
CA ASN A 30 4.92 20.48 -16.46
C ASN A 30 4.90 19.09 -17.12
N ALA A 31 5.38 18.09 -16.39
CA ALA A 31 5.47 16.71 -16.84
C ALA A 31 4.22 15.91 -16.47
N VAL A 32 3.87 14.93 -17.30
CA VAL A 32 2.81 13.94 -16.98
C VAL A 32 3.25 13.12 -15.78
N ASN A 33 2.44 13.11 -14.72
CA ASN A 33 2.81 12.46 -13.47
C ASN A 33 2.33 11.00 -13.43
N LEU A 34 3.21 10.05 -13.76
CA LEU A 34 3.05 8.62 -13.54
C LEU A 34 3.83 8.10 -12.33
N ALA A 35 4.37 9.01 -11.49
CA ALA A 35 5.11 8.65 -10.29
C ALA A 35 4.18 8.39 -9.10
N GLN A 36 3.20 9.27 -8.87
CA GLN A 36 2.36 9.20 -7.69
C GLN A 36 1.10 8.37 -7.92
N GLY A 37 0.93 7.33 -7.10
CA GLY A 37 -0.17 6.39 -7.14
C GLY A 37 -1.45 6.94 -6.52
N PHE A 38 -2.09 7.89 -7.19
CA PHE A 38 -3.48 8.25 -6.95
C PHE A 38 -4.22 8.46 -8.27
N PRO A 39 -5.50 8.08 -8.36
CA PRO A 39 -6.31 8.30 -9.55
C PRO A 39 -6.48 9.78 -9.87
N ASN A 40 -6.41 10.14 -11.16
CA ASN A 40 -6.75 11.47 -11.65
C ASN A 40 -8.17 11.54 -12.26
N PHE A 41 -8.94 10.47 -12.09
CA PHE A 41 -10.36 10.41 -12.40
C PHE A 41 -11.20 10.53 -11.12
N ALA A 42 -12.45 10.93 -11.27
CA ALA A 42 -13.32 11.22 -10.15
C ALA A 42 -13.66 9.96 -9.33
N ALA A 43 -13.78 10.14 -8.01
CA ALA A 43 -14.45 9.18 -7.15
C ALA A 43 -15.94 9.03 -7.55
N PRO A 44 -16.60 7.90 -7.24
CA PRO A 44 -17.99 7.68 -7.57
C PRO A 44 -18.92 8.81 -7.06
N ASP A 45 -19.81 9.33 -7.93
CA ASP A 45 -20.68 10.45 -7.58
C ASP A 45 -21.64 10.12 -6.44
N TRP A 46 -22.14 8.89 -6.39
CA TRP A 46 -23.00 8.44 -5.30
C TRP A 46 -22.28 8.48 -3.95
N LEU A 47 -20.99 8.14 -3.92
CA LEU A 47 -20.17 8.17 -2.70
C LEU A 47 -19.90 9.61 -2.23
N LYS A 48 -19.62 10.52 -3.18
CA LYS A 48 -19.48 11.95 -2.88
C LYS A 48 -20.78 12.54 -2.32
N ARG A 49 -21.93 12.18 -2.91
CA ARG A 49 -23.25 12.60 -2.40
C ARG A 49 -23.49 12.09 -0.99
N ALA A 50 -23.20 10.80 -0.71
CA ALA A 50 -23.34 10.25 0.64
C ALA A 50 -22.52 11.01 1.68
N ALA A 51 -21.32 11.49 1.33
CA ALA A 51 -20.50 12.30 2.22
C ALA A 51 -21.12 13.70 2.45
N CYS A 52 -21.62 14.35 1.40
CA CYS A 52 -22.32 15.62 1.52
C CYS A 52 -23.60 15.51 2.38
N ASP A 53 -24.36 14.43 2.19
CA ASP A 53 -25.59 14.16 2.96
C ASP A 53 -25.26 13.93 4.44
N ALA A 54 -24.17 13.22 4.75
CA ALA A 54 -23.71 13.00 6.12
C ALA A 54 -23.30 14.32 6.80
N ILE A 55 -22.61 15.22 6.08
CA ILE A 55 -22.26 16.55 6.58
C ILE A 55 -23.55 17.37 6.84
N ALA A 56 -24.49 17.35 5.93
CA ALA A 56 -25.75 18.07 6.03
C ALA A 56 -26.68 17.53 7.15
N ALA A 57 -26.57 16.24 7.46
CA ALA A 57 -27.26 15.57 8.56
C ALA A 57 -26.60 15.73 9.93
N ASP A 58 -25.63 16.64 10.06
CA ASP A 58 -24.91 16.95 11.30
C ASP A 58 -24.10 15.80 11.90
N TRP A 59 -23.62 14.84 11.08
CA TRP A 59 -22.61 13.87 11.53
C TRP A 59 -21.22 14.51 11.69
N ASN A 60 -21.15 15.68 12.34
CA ASN A 60 -19.96 16.54 12.39
C ASN A 60 -19.21 16.48 13.73
N GLN A 61 -19.72 15.73 14.71
CA GLN A 61 -19.09 15.53 16.00
C GLN A 61 -18.23 14.23 16.01
N TYR A 62 -17.44 14.06 17.05
CA TYR A 62 -16.65 12.85 17.23
C TYR A 62 -17.53 11.60 17.21
N SER A 63 -17.17 10.61 16.42
CA SER A 63 -17.61 9.24 16.65
C SER A 63 -16.88 8.64 17.86
N ILE A 64 -17.28 7.46 18.31
CA ILE A 64 -16.43 6.69 19.21
C ILE A 64 -15.06 6.50 18.55
N THR A 65 -13.98 6.58 19.33
CA THR A 65 -12.61 6.72 18.77
C THR A 65 -12.25 5.58 17.82
N TRP A 66 -12.59 4.34 18.13
CA TRP A 66 -12.34 3.19 17.25
C TRP A 66 -13.31 3.06 16.08
N GLY A 67 -14.11 4.10 15.79
CA GLY A 67 -14.89 4.22 14.58
C GLY A 67 -16.40 4.16 14.78
N ALA A 68 -17.12 4.83 13.88
CA ALA A 68 -18.58 4.84 13.86
C ALA A 68 -19.14 3.43 13.72
N LYS A 69 -20.16 3.08 14.52
CA LYS A 69 -20.77 1.75 14.53
C LYS A 69 -21.26 1.29 13.15
N PRO A 70 -21.93 2.15 12.33
CA PRO A 70 -22.33 1.73 10.98
C PRO A 70 -21.15 1.27 10.13
N LEU A 71 -20.01 1.99 10.16
CA LEU A 71 -18.84 1.60 9.39
C LEU A 71 -18.21 0.29 9.89
N ARG A 72 -18.09 0.12 11.21
CA ARG A 72 -17.55 -1.13 11.77
C ARG A 72 -18.41 -2.34 11.38
N ASN A 73 -19.74 -2.19 11.43
CA ASN A 73 -20.67 -3.24 10.99
C ASN A 73 -20.52 -3.53 9.49
N ALA A 74 -20.40 -2.50 8.65
CA ALA A 74 -20.23 -2.65 7.21
C ALA A 74 -18.89 -3.30 6.85
N ILE A 75 -17.81 -3.01 7.62
CA ILE A 75 -16.52 -3.70 7.47
C ILE A 75 -16.68 -5.19 7.81
N ALA A 76 -17.27 -5.54 8.94
CA ALA A 76 -17.50 -6.93 9.32
C ALA A 76 -18.31 -7.69 8.24
N ALA A 77 -19.42 -7.11 7.80
CA ALA A 77 -20.26 -7.71 6.74
C ALA A 77 -19.51 -7.86 5.40
N LYS A 78 -18.63 -6.91 5.05
CA LYS A 78 -17.78 -7.01 3.86
C LYS A 78 -16.85 -8.22 3.93
N TYR A 79 -16.14 -8.42 5.05
CA TYR A 79 -15.19 -9.53 5.18
C TYR A 79 -15.90 -10.88 5.25
N GLU A 80 -17.07 -10.96 5.89
CA GLU A 80 -17.90 -12.16 5.88
C GLU A 80 -18.37 -12.51 4.45
N ARG A 81 -18.89 -11.54 3.70
CA ARG A 81 -19.37 -11.72 2.33
C ARG A 81 -18.25 -12.08 1.35
N THR A 82 -17.08 -11.46 1.49
CA THR A 82 -15.98 -11.59 0.51
C THR A 82 -15.09 -12.79 0.79
N TYR A 83 -14.80 -13.07 2.06
CA TYR A 83 -13.80 -14.05 2.48
C TYR A 83 -14.34 -15.12 3.43
N GLY A 84 -15.61 -15.05 3.86
CA GLY A 84 -16.17 -15.95 4.88
C GLY A 84 -15.57 -15.72 6.28
N LEU A 85 -15.01 -14.52 6.52
CA LEU A 85 -14.35 -14.17 7.77
C LEU A 85 -15.30 -13.37 8.68
N THR A 86 -15.68 -13.92 9.81
CA THR A 86 -16.50 -13.24 10.80
C THR A 86 -15.63 -12.44 11.78
N PHE A 87 -15.92 -11.16 11.96
CA PHE A 87 -15.28 -10.26 12.93
C PHE A 87 -16.34 -9.63 13.83
N ASP A 88 -16.06 -9.54 15.13
CA ASP A 88 -16.88 -8.75 16.05
C ASP A 88 -16.59 -7.27 15.86
N PRO A 89 -17.57 -6.45 15.39
CA PRO A 89 -17.38 -5.03 15.19
C PRO A 89 -16.98 -4.26 16.46
N GLU A 90 -17.32 -4.78 17.64
CA GLU A 90 -17.03 -4.09 18.90
C GLU A 90 -15.60 -4.36 19.40
N THR A 91 -15.04 -5.54 19.15
CA THR A 91 -13.77 -5.95 19.76
C THR A 91 -12.63 -6.18 18.78
N GLU A 92 -12.89 -6.33 17.46
CA GLU A 92 -11.89 -6.73 16.48
C GLU A 92 -11.65 -5.72 15.36
N ILE A 93 -12.40 -4.60 15.32
CA ILE A 93 -12.31 -3.60 14.26
C ILE A 93 -11.95 -2.22 14.82
N THR A 94 -10.91 -1.58 14.27
CA THR A 94 -10.54 -0.20 14.57
C THR A 94 -10.50 0.61 13.28
N VAL A 95 -11.29 1.68 13.19
CA VAL A 95 -11.24 2.63 12.07
C VAL A 95 -10.16 3.65 12.32
N CYS A 96 -9.31 3.86 11.32
CA CYS A 96 -8.12 4.70 11.39
C CYS A 96 -8.14 5.83 10.36
N CYS A 97 -7.30 6.85 10.54
CA CYS A 97 -7.07 7.92 9.56
C CYS A 97 -6.26 7.40 8.35
N GLY A 98 -6.85 6.46 7.61
CA GLY A 98 -6.26 5.72 6.51
C GLY A 98 -5.35 4.59 6.98
N SER A 99 -4.95 3.72 6.04
CA SER A 99 -4.05 2.59 6.32
C SER A 99 -2.69 3.03 6.88
N THR A 100 -2.21 4.22 6.54
CA THR A 100 -0.94 4.75 7.07
C THR A 100 -0.95 4.85 8.59
N GLU A 101 -2.04 5.39 9.17
CA GLU A 101 -2.19 5.41 10.63
C GLU A 101 -2.41 4.01 11.17
N GLY A 102 -3.21 3.19 10.49
CA GLY A 102 -3.42 1.79 10.88
C GLY A 102 -2.10 0.99 10.99
N MET A 103 -1.17 1.18 10.06
CA MET A 103 0.15 0.54 10.09
C MET A 103 0.99 1.01 11.28
N ILE A 104 1.16 2.32 11.45
CA ILE A 104 1.99 2.84 12.56
C ILE A 104 1.35 2.56 13.92
N ALA A 105 0.02 2.64 14.06
CA ALA A 105 -0.67 2.30 15.30
C ALA A 105 -0.52 0.82 15.65
N SER A 106 -0.57 -0.06 14.65
CA SER A 106 -0.34 -1.49 14.82
C SER A 106 1.09 -1.77 15.30
N LEU A 107 2.08 -1.21 14.62
CA LEU A 107 3.49 -1.41 14.99
C LEU A 107 3.81 -0.85 16.38
N LEU A 108 3.39 0.38 16.69
CA LEU A 108 3.57 0.99 18.02
C LEU A 108 2.84 0.20 19.13
N GLY A 109 1.72 -0.45 18.77
CA GLY A 109 0.95 -1.27 19.70
C GLY A 109 1.62 -2.60 20.06
N VAL A 110 2.44 -3.17 19.17
CA VAL A 110 2.98 -4.52 19.37
C VAL A 110 4.50 -4.60 19.45
N ALA A 111 5.24 -3.66 18.85
CA ALA A 111 6.70 -3.71 18.81
C ALA A 111 7.34 -2.86 19.92
N ASN A 112 8.43 -3.36 20.47
CA ASN A 112 9.28 -2.68 21.45
C ASN A 112 10.63 -2.31 20.83
N PRO A 113 11.34 -1.33 21.41
CA PRO A 113 12.72 -1.07 21.04
C PRO A 113 13.59 -2.32 21.15
N GLY A 114 14.28 -2.66 20.06
CA GLY A 114 15.15 -3.84 19.97
C GLY A 114 14.49 -5.08 19.39
N ASP A 115 13.17 -5.06 19.13
CA ASP A 115 12.49 -6.07 18.32
C ASP A 115 12.91 -5.98 16.85
N GLU A 116 12.69 -7.06 16.09
CA GLU A 116 12.98 -7.13 14.67
C GLU A 116 11.69 -7.26 13.87
N ILE A 117 11.59 -6.48 12.78
CA ILE A 117 10.48 -6.51 11.82
C ILE A 117 11.02 -6.98 10.48
N ILE A 118 10.47 -8.07 9.93
CA ILE A 118 10.81 -8.55 8.60
C ILE A 118 9.99 -7.76 7.57
N VAL A 119 10.67 -7.28 6.52
CA VAL A 119 10.06 -6.53 5.41
C VAL A 119 10.58 -7.11 4.10
N PHE A 120 9.68 -7.41 3.17
CA PHE A 120 10.08 -7.76 1.80
C PHE A 120 10.50 -6.50 1.04
N GLU A 121 11.62 -6.52 0.34
CA GLU A 121 12.01 -5.45 -0.59
C GLU A 121 11.94 -5.93 -2.06
N PRO A 122 11.47 -5.11 -3.00
CA PRO A 122 11.12 -3.69 -2.83
C PRO A 122 9.81 -3.50 -2.03
N PHE A 123 9.74 -2.41 -1.25
CA PHE A 123 8.63 -2.12 -0.35
C PHE A 123 8.14 -0.68 -0.42
N TYR A 124 6.91 -0.45 0.04
CA TYR A 124 6.35 0.89 0.19
C TYR A 124 7.10 1.68 1.27
N GLU A 125 7.52 2.88 0.92
CA GLU A 125 8.45 3.72 1.69
C GLU A 125 8.09 3.96 3.17
N ASN A 126 6.83 3.80 3.59
CA ASN A 126 6.42 4.05 4.98
C ASN A 126 6.87 2.96 5.96
N TYR A 127 7.09 1.73 5.53
CA TYR A 127 7.39 0.63 6.47
C TYR A 127 8.73 0.83 7.20
N ALA A 128 9.70 1.44 6.52
CA ALA A 128 11.00 1.75 7.11
C ALA A 128 10.91 2.82 8.22
N PRO A 129 10.29 4.00 7.98
CA PRO A 129 10.01 4.98 9.03
C PRO A 129 9.18 4.42 10.19
N ASP A 130 8.15 3.62 9.90
CA ASP A 130 7.27 3.06 10.92
C ASP A 130 8.04 2.15 11.89
N ALA A 131 8.87 1.21 11.36
CA ALA A 131 9.74 0.37 12.19
C ALA A 131 10.73 1.20 13.02
N LYS A 132 11.33 2.24 12.42
CA LYS A 132 12.26 3.15 13.11
C LYS A 132 11.59 3.91 14.25
N LEU A 133 10.36 4.38 14.05
CA LEU A 133 9.59 5.09 15.10
C LEU A 133 9.30 4.19 16.30
N CYS A 134 9.10 2.88 16.07
CA CYS A 134 8.93 1.88 17.12
C CYS A 134 10.25 1.49 17.81
N GLY A 135 11.40 1.90 17.28
CA GLY A 135 12.71 1.48 17.76
C GLY A 135 13.08 0.04 17.36
N ALA A 136 12.36 -0.53 16.40
CA ALA A 136 12.61 -1.87 15.89
C ALA A 136 13.65 -1.87 14.76
N ALA A 137 14.43 -2.95 14.68
CA ALA A 137 15.34 -3.19 13.58
C ALA A 137 14.59 -3.86 12.41
N ARG A 138 14.99 -3.55 11.18
CA ARG A 138 14.43 -4.23 9.99
C ARG A 138 15.32 -5.40 9.58
N LYS A 139 14.68 -6.48 9.16
CA LYS A 139 15.28 -7.62 8.45
C LYS A 139 14.70 -7.65 7.05
N LEU A 140 15.54 -7.52 6.04
CA LEU A 140 15.09 -7.46 4.65
C LEU A 140 15.14 -8.84 4.01
N VAL A 141 14.14 -9.12 3.18
CA VAL A 141 14.07 -10.31 2.32
C VAL A 141 13.74 -9.85 0.91
N THR A 142 14.52 -10.30 -0.07
CA THR A 142 14.40 -9.77 -1.43
C THR A 142 13.33 -10.49 -2.24
N LEU A 143 12.46 -9.71 -2.90
CA LEU A 143 11.60 -10.20 -3.98
C LEU A 143 12.34 -10.06 -5.30
N HIS A 144 12.47 -11.16 -6.04
CA HIS A 144 13.26 -11.23 -7.25
C HIS A 144 12.39 -11.10 -8.52
N ALA A 145 12.74 -10.13 -9.37
CA ALA A 145 12.15 -10.04 -10.71
C ALA A 145 12.51 -11.29 -11.55
N PRO A 146 11.66 -11.69 -12.51
CA PRO A 146 10.49 -10.98 -13.03
C PRO A 146 9.19 -11.28 -12.29
N ASP A 147 9.08 -12.36 -11.54
CA ASP A 147 7.86 -12.87 -10.89
C ASP A 147 7.73 -12.44 -9.43
N TRP A 148 8.75 -11.77 -8.92
CA TRP A 148 8.82 -11.27 -7.55
C TRP A 148 8.69 -12.36 -6.49
N SER A 149 9.18 -13.56 -6.80
CA SER A 149 9.35 -14.64 -5.83
C SER A 149 10.42 -14.30 -4.79
N PHE A 150 10.39 -14.97 -3.65
CA PHE A 150 11.43 -14.87 -2.61
C PHE A 150 12.08 -16.22 -2.36
N ASP A 151 13.35 -16.19 -1.91
CA ASP A 151 14.04 -17.39 -1.45
C ASP A 151 13.50 -17.79 -0.05
N ARG A 152 12.92 -19.00 0.06
CA ARG A 152 12.38 -19.53 1.30
C ARG A 152 13.43 -19.67 2.40
N GLU A 153 14.67 -20.02 2.05
CA GLU A 153 15.77 -20.12 3.00
C GLU A 153 16.25 -18.75 3.48
N GLU A 154 16.26 -17.74 2.59
CA GLU A 154 16.53 -16.36 2.98
C GLU A 154 15.47 -15.88 3.98
N LEU A 155 14.18 -16.08 3.66
CA LEU A 155 13.10 -15.73 4.56
C LEU A 155 13.22 -16.45 5.91
N ARG A 156 13.48 -17.76 5.91
CA ARG A 156 13.64 -18.50 7.17
C ARG A 156 14.81 -17.96 8.02
N ARG A 157 15.94 -17.61 7.41
CA ARG A 157 17.08 -17.01 8.12
C ARG A 157 16.81 -15.62 8.68
N ALA A 158 15.83 -14.90 8.12
CA ALA A 158 15.41 -13.60 8.64
C ALA A 158 14.63 -13.72 9.96
N PHE A 159 13.94 -14.84 10.19
CA PHE A 159 13.26 -15.11 11.46
C PHE A 159 14.25 -15.50 12.55
N GLY A 160 13.98 -15.05 13.77
CA GLY A 160 14.79 -15.36 14.97
C GLY A 160 14.06 -14.98 16.26
N PRO A 161 14.72 -15.16 17.42
CA PRO A 161 14.10 -14.93 18.73
C PRO A 161 13.63 -13.49 19.01
N LYS A 162 14.12 -12.53 18.20
CA LYS A 162 13.72 -11.12 18.29
C LYS A 162 12.67 -10.72 17.27
N THR A 163 12.29 -11.62 16.38
CA THR A 163 11.30 -11.32 15.34
C THR A 163 9.94 -11.10 15.98
N LYS A 164 9.47 -9.86 15.94
CA LYS A 164 8.14 -9.48 16.43
C LYS A 164 7.09 -9.66 15.36
N ALA A 165 7.38 -9.23 14.14
CA ALA A 165 6.42 -9.29 13.04
C ALA A 165 7.09 -9.37 11.67
N ILE A 166 6.33 -9.85 10.69
CA ILE A 166 6.60 -9.68 9.27
C ILE A 166 5.55 -8.76 8.65
N ILE A 167 5.96 -7.80 7.82
CA ILE A 167 5.04 -6.95 7.05
C ILE A 167 4.87 -7.56 5.66
N ILE A 168 3.61 -7.75 5.24
CA ILE A 168 3.25 -8.30 3.93
C ILE A 168 2.31 -7.30 3.26
N ASN A 169 2.74 -6.73 2.13
CA ASN A 169 1.86 -5.91 1.30
C ASN A 169 1.41 -6.72 0.08
N THR A 170 0.13 -7.03 0.03
CA THR A 170 -0.45 -7.87 -1.03
C THR A 170 -1.86 -7.40 -1.40
N PRO A 171 -2.08 -7.02 -2.67
CA PRO A 171 -1.12 -6.80 -3.76
C PRO A 171 -0.05 -5.76 -3.41
N ASN A 172 1.18 -5.99 -3.88
CA ASN A 172 2.36 -5.24 -3.45
C ASN A 172 2.54 -3.91 -4.22
N ASN A 173 2.94 -2.89 -3.51
CA ASN A 173 3.54 -1.68 -4.05
C ASN A 173 5.04 -1.70 -3.75
N PRO A 174 5.95 -1.76 -4.74
CA PRO A 174 5.77 -1.28 -6.13
C PRO A 174 5.51 -2.37 -7.19
N THR A 175 5.64 -3.66 -6.87
CA THR A 175 5.81 -4.71 -7.86
C THR A 175 4.52 -5.19 -8.53
N GLY A 176 3.37 -4.98 -7.87
CA GLY A 176 2.10 -5.57 -8.27
C GLY A 176 2.01 -7.09 -8.02
N LYS A 177 2.98 -7.68 -7.26
CA LYS A 177 2.91 -9.07 -6.82
C LYS A 177 1.67 -9.28 -5.95
N VAL A 178 0.96 -10.37 -6.20
CA VAL A 178 0.00 -10.96 -5.28
C VAL A 178 0.63 -12.22 -4.73
N PHE A 179 0.77 -12.31 -3.41
CA PHE A 179 1.34 -13.49 -2.78
C PHE A 179 0.40 -14.68 -2.98
N THR A 180 0.94 -15.81 -3.41
CA THR A 180 0.18 -17.04 -3.59
C THR A 180 -0.20 -17.65 -2.24
N GLU A 181 -1.23 -18.49 -2.23
CA GLU A 181 -1.64 -19.20 -1.02
C GLU A 181 -0.51 -20.05 -0.45
N ASP A 182 0.28 -20.72 -1.30
CA ASP A 182 1.44 -21.53 -0.91
C ASP A 182 2.56 -20.68 -0.28
N GLU A 183 2.83 -19.48 -0.81
CA GLU A 183 3.77 -18.52 -0.19
C GLU A 183 3.25 -18.05 1.18
N LEU A 184 1.96 -17.73 1.28
CA LEU A 184 1.33 -17.29 2.53
C LEU A 184 1.28 -18.41 3.57
N GLN A 185 1.02 -19.67 3.16
CA GLN A 185 1.10 -20.83 4.06
C GLN A 185 2.51 -21.04 4.60
N TYR A 186 3.54 -20.85 3.77
CA TYR A 186 4.93 -20.92 4.23
C TYR A 186 5.25 -19.81 5.22
N ILE A 187 4.86 -18.56 4.94
CA ILE A 187 5.02 -17.43 5.87
C ILE A 187 4.27 -17.70 7.17
N ALA A 188 3.04 -18.20 7.10
CA ALA A 188 2.23 -18.55 8.26
C ALA A 188 2.91 -19.61 9.15
N SER A 189 3.52 -20.64 8.55
CA SER A 189 4.27 -21.66 9.28
C SER A 189 5.45 -21.08 10.05
N LEU A 190 6.18 -20.11 9.47
CA LEU A 190 7.27 -19.42 10.15
C LEU A 190 6.76 -18.51 11.27
N CYS A 191 5.66 -17.78 11.04
CA CYS A 191 5.04 -16.98 12.10
C CYS A 191 4.62 -17.83 13.31
N GLN A 192 4.11 -19.04 13.05
CA GLN A 192 3.75 -19.98 14.13
C GLN A 192 4.98 -20.57 14.83
N GLU A 193 6.01 -20.95 14.07
CA GLU A 193 7.26 -21.53 14.60
C GLU A 193 8.03 -20.55 15.50
N PHE A 194 8.08 -19.27 15.10
CA PHE A 194 8.86 -18.23 15.81
C PHE A 194 8.01 -17.34 16.72
N ASP A 195 6.73 -17.64 16.88
CA ASP A 195 5.75 -16.83 17.63
C ASP A 195 5.72 -15.36 17.22
N ALA A 196 5.76 -15.12 15.91
CA ALA A 196 5.75 -13.82 15.30
C ALA A 196 4.36 -13.44 14.76
N LEU A 197 4.10 -12.13 14.61
CA LEU A 197 2.88 -11.60 14.02
C LEU A 197 3.03 -11.42 12.50
N ALA A 198 1.93 -11.56 11.77
CA ALA A 198 1.81 -11.11 10.39
C ALA A 198 1.01 -9.79 10.35
N ILE A 199 1.63 -8.70 9.90
CA ILE A 199 0.95 -7.41 9.68
C ILE A 199 0.80 -7.25 8.17
N THR A 200 -0.45 -7.22 7.68
CA THR A 200 -0.72 -7.14 6.25
C THR A 200 -1.28 -5.78 5.85
N ASP A 201 -0.76 -5.24 4.75
CA ASP A 201 -1.31 -4.07 4.07
C ASP A 201 -2.02 -4.55 2.80
N GLU A 202 -3.36 -4.56 2.84
CA GLU A 202 -4.21 -5.16 1.83
C GLU A 202 -5.03 -4.12 1.05
N ILE A 203 -4.55 -2.88 0.98
CA ILE A 203 -5.29 -1.76 0.38
C ILE A 203 -5.63 -1.93 -1.11
N TYR A 204 -5.01 -2.88 -1.80
CA TYR A 204 -5.26 -3.21 -3.21
C TYR A 204 -6.04 -4.51 -3.39
N GLU A 205 -6.64 -5.10 -2.36
CA GLU A 205 -7.29 -6.42 -2.35
C GLU A 205 -8.29 -6.66 -3.51
N HIS A 206 -8.93 -5.60 -4.04
CA HIS A 206 -9.88 -5.66 -5.15
C HIS A 206 -9.31 -5.20 -6.49
N ILE A 207 -8.02 -4.89 -6.57
CA ILE A 207 -7.35 -4.51 -7.81
C ILE A 207 -6.43 -5.67 -8.21
N LEU A 208 -7.02 -6.65 -8.88
CA LEU A 208 -6.43 -7.93 -9.24
C LEU A 208 -6.62 -8.21 -10.72
N PHE A 209 -5.73 -8.94 -11.35
CA PHE A 209 -5.72 -9.13 -12.79
C PHE A 209 -5.58 -10.60 -13.18
N ASP A 210 -6.00 -10.94 -14.39
CA ASP A 210 -5.78 -12.23 -15.03
C ASP A 210 -6.32 -13.42 -14.19
N GLY A 211 -7.44 -13.21 -13.48
CA GLY A 211 -8.06 -14.23 -12.63
C GLY A 211 -7.33 -14.51 -11.31
N THR A 212 -6.31 -13.71 -10.97
CA THR A 212 -5.61 -13.80 -9.67
C THR A 212 -6.59 -13.59 -8.53
N ARG A 213 -6.41 -14.35 -7.44
CA ARG A 213 -7.22 -14.24 -6.22
C ARG A 213 -6.38 -13.69 -5.07
N HIS A 214 -6.99 -12.82 -4.28
CA HIS A 214 -6.43 -12.36 -3.02
C HIS A 214 -6.81 -13.35 -1.90
N VAL A 215 -5.81 -13.72 -1.08
CA VAL A 215 -6.00 -14.55 0.10
C VAL A 215 -5.50 -13.75 1.31
N PRO A 216 -6.38 -13.33 2.24
CA PRO A 216 -5.94 -12.72 3.48
C PRO A 216 -5.23 -13.76 4.37
N ILE A 217 -4.00 -13.49 4.82
CA ILE A 217 -3.25 -14.44 5.64
C ILE A 217 -3.98 -14.78 6.95
N ILE A 218 -4.78 -13.86 7.47
CA ILE A 218 -5.60 -14.03 8.67
C ILE A 218 -6.63 -15.19 8.53
N SER A 219 -6.95 -15.59 7.28
CA SER A 219 -7.85 -16.73 7.00
C SER A 219 -7.18 -18.09 7.12
N LEU A 220 -5.84 -18.13 7.15
CA LEU A 220 -5.10 -19.39 7.21
C LEU A 220 -5.13 -20.00 8.61
N PRO A 221 -5.07 -21.33 8.74
CA PRO A 221 -5.07 -22.00 10.03
C PRO A 221 -4.00 -21.48 10.98
N GLY A 222 -4.39 -21.13 12.23
CA GLY A 222 -3.48 -20.63 13.27
C GLY A 222 -3.00 -19.19 13.08
N MET A 223 -3.59 -18.45 12.12
CA MET A 223 -3.19 -17.07 11.86
C MET A 223 -4.16 -16.02 12.43
N ARG A 224 -5.36 -16.43 12.87
CA ARG A 224 -6.37 -15.49 13.41
C ARG A 224 -5.86 -14.66 14.58
N GLU A 225 -5.19 -15.29 15.53
CA GLU A 225 -4.73 -14.67 16.79
C GLU A 225 -3.40 -13.94 16.62
N ARG A 226 -2.73 -14.11 15.46
CA ARG A 226 -1.40 -13.54 15.18
C ARG A 226 -1.33 -12.69 13.91
N SER A 227 -2.49 -12.29 13.37
CA SER A 227 -2.54 -11.42 12.22
C SER A 227 -3.15 -10.06 12.56
N ILE A 228 -2.60 -9.02 11.93
CA ILE A 228 -3.14 -7.66 11.93
C ILE A 228 -3.31 -7.28 10.47
N LEU A 229 -4.58 -7.15 10.02
CA LEU A 229 -4.91 -6.79 8.65
C LEU A 229 -5.25 -5.30 8.58
N VAL A 230 -4.55 -4.57 7.73
CA VAL A 230 -4.73 -3.13 7.49
C VAL A 230 -5.28 -2.89 6.09
N ASN A 231 -6.33 -2.07 5.98
CA ASN A 231 -6.96 -1.75 4.71
C ASN A 231 -7.55 -0.33 4.72
N SER A 232 -8.12 0.15 3.60
CA SER A 232 -8.75 1.47 3.53
C SER A 232 -9.70 1.63 2.35
N MET A 233 -10.50 2.71 2.38
CA MET A 233 -11.33 3.17 1.26
C MET A 233 -10.50 3.69 0.07
N SER A 234 -9.27 4.08 0.34
CA SER A 234 -8.45 4.96 -0.52
C SER A 234 -8.31 4.51 -1.96
N LYS A 235 -8.06 3.22 -2.19
CA LYS A 235 -7.70 2.70 -3.51
C LYS A 235 -8.91 2.15 -4.25
N THR A 236 -9.73 1.40 -3.56
CA THR A 236 -10.95 0.80 -4.11
C THR A 236 -11.94 1.86 -4.59
N PHE A 237 -12.07 2.96 -3.88
CA PHE A 237 -13.07 4.00 -4.20
C PHE A 237 -12.45 5.32 -4.72
N SER A 238 -11.16 5.36 -5.03
CA SER A 238 -10.48 6.56 -5.54
C SER A 238 -10.61 7.78 -4.61
N VAL A 239 -10.59 7.55 -3.29
CA VAL A 239 -10.75 8.59 -2.25
C VAL A 239 -9.53 8.68 -1.34
N THR A 240 -8.35 8.73 -1.90
CA THR A 240 -7.07 8.73 -1.15
C THR A 240 -6.97 9.88 -0.14
N GLY A 241 -7.61 11.02 -0.42
CA GLY A 241 -7.67 12.20 0.44
C GLY A 241 -8.65 12.09 1.61
N TRP A 242 -9.55 11.10 1.64
CA TRP A 242 -10.55 10.98 2.71
C TRP A 242 -9.96 10.48 4.02
N ARG A 243 -8.85 9.80 3.97
CA ARG A 243 -8.17 9.26 5.14
C ARG A 243 -9.08 8.37 6.00
N VAL A 244 -9.80 7.43 5.39
CA VAL A 244 -10.59 6.41 6.09
C VAL A 244 -10.00 5.04 5.79
N GLY A 245 -9.53 4.36 6.83
CA GLY A 245 -8.98 3.02 6.79
C GLY A 245 -9.40 2.25 8.04
N TRP A 246 -8.95 1.01 8.17
CA TRP A 246 -9.26 0.17 9.31
C TRP A 246 -8.18 -0.88 9.56
N VAL A 247 -8.18 -1.37 10.78
CA VAL A 247 -7.39 -2.50 11.24
C VAL A 247 -8.33 -3.58 11.74
N LEU A 248 -8.08 -4.83 11.35
CA LEU A 248 -8.74 -6.04 11.84
C LEU A 248 -7.71 -6.90 12.56
N ALA A 249 -8.00 -7.28 13.79
CA ALA A 249 -7.13 -8.15 14.60
C ALA A 249 -7.94 -8.85 15.70
N ALA A 250 -7.36 -9.87 16.32
CA ALA A 250 -7.92 -10.47 17.50
C ALA A 250 -8.12 -9.44 18.64
N PRO A 251 -9.07 -9.66 19.57
CA PRO A 251 -9.45 -8.67 20.59
C PRO A 251 -8.28 -8.12 21.40
N GLU A 252 -7.31 -8.95 21.78
CA GLU A 252 -6.14 -8.56 22.58
C GLU A 252 -5.23 -7.61 21.81
N LEU A 253 -4.99 -7.89 20.53
CA LEU A 253 -4.22 -7.01 19.63
C LEU A 253 -4.97 -5.71 19.36
N THR A 254 -6.28 -5.81 19.09
CA THR A 254 -7.15 -4.64 18.87
C THR A 254 -7.15 -3.71 20.08
N ALA A 255 -7.26 -4.24 21.30
CA ALA A 255 -7.24 -3.45 22.54
C ALA A 255 -5.93 -2.65 22.68
N THR A 256 -4.81 -3.23 22.25
CA THR A 256 -3.51 -2.57 22.29
C THR A 256 -3.39 -1.49 21.21
N ILE A 257 -3.81 -1.81 19.98
CA ILE A 257 -3.80 -0.88 18.84
C ILE A 257 -4.67 0.35 19.13
N ARG A 258 -5.87 0.16 19.70
CA ARG A 258 -6.79 1.24 20.07
C ARG A 258 -6.19 2.23 21.05
N LYS A 259 -5.37 1.80 22.00
CA LYS A 259 -4.68 2.70 22.95
C LYS A 259 -3.71 3.64 22.23
N VAL A 260 -3.05 3.15 21.19
CA VAL A 260 -2.15 3.99 20.36
C VAL A 260 -2.98 4.92 19.47
N HIS A 261 -3.97 4.39 18.77
CA HIS A 261 -4.87 5.13 17.90
C HIS A 261 -5.52 6.33 18.61
N ASP A 262 -6.03 6.14 19.83
CA ASP A 262 -6.68 7.20 20.62
C ASP A 262 -5.79 8.43 20.80
N PHE A 263 -4.49 8.22 21.02
CA PHE A 263 -3.53 9.32 21.27
C PHE A 263 -2.86 9.83 19.98
N LEU A 264 -2.91 9.10 18.87
CA LEU A 264 -2.37 9.57 17.60
C LEU A 264 -3.32 10.52 16.88
N THR A 265 -4.60 10.16 16.77
CA THR A 265 -5.52 10.87 15.88
C THR A 265 -6.92 11.09 16.45
N VAL A 266 -7.29 10.43 17.54
CA VAL A 266 -8.64 10.41 18.12
C VAL A 266 -9.66 9.68 17.23
N GLY A 267 -9.61 9.85 15.92
CA GLY A 267 -10.47 9.16 14.97
C GLY A 267 -10.52 9.82 13.60
N ALA A 268 -10.98 9.06 12.61
CA ALA A 268 -11.23 9.55 11.26
C ALA A 268 -12.49 10.44 11.21
N ALA A 269 -12.60 11.31 10.20
CA ALA A 269 -13.72 12.23 10.03
C ALA A 269 -15.07 11.50 9.98
N THR A 270 -15.95 11.78 10.93
CA THR A 270 -17.24 11.08 11.10
C THR A 270 -18.14 11.10 9.86
N PRO A 271 -18.34 12.22 9.13
CA PRO A 271 -19.18 12.19 7.93
C PRO A 271 -18.62 11.28 6.84
N LEU A 272 -17.28 11.19 6.71
CA LEU A 272 -16.65 10.29 5.75
C LEU A 272 -16.76 8.82 6.18
N GLN A 273 -16.81 8.55 7.49
CA GLN A 273 -17.09 7.20 7.99
C GLN A 273 -18.53 6.78 7.65
N GLN A 274 -19.55 7.68 7.75
CA GLN A 274 -20.91 7.37 7.36
C GLN A 274 -21.01 7.04 5.87
N ALA A 275 -20.40 7.84 5.01
CA ALA A 275 -20.36 7.58 3.58
C ALA A 275 -19.63 6.27 3.25
N SER A 276 -18.55 5.96 3.99
CA SER A 276 -17.79 4.71 3.82
C SER A 276 -18.60 3.47 4.20
N ALA A 277 -19.47 3.58 5.22
CA ALA A 277 -20.37 2.48 5.60
C ALA A 277 -21.27 2.09 4.42
N LEU A 278 -21.93 3.08 3.79
CA LEU A 278 -22.76 2.87 2.60
C LEU A 278 -21.95 2.27 1.44
N ALA A 279 -20.70 2.71 1.26
CA ALA A 279 -19.86 2.21 0.18
C ALA A 279 -19.50 0.72 0.33
N LEU A 280 -19.31 0.23 1.55
CA LEU A 280 -18.98 -1.16 1.81
C LEU A 280 -20.17 -2.12 1.71
N GLU A 281 -21.40 -1.60 1.65
CA GLU A 281 -22.63 -2.37 1.41
C GLU A 281 -22.87 -2.68 -0.08
N ILE A 282 -22.02 -2.14 -0.95
CA ILE A 282 -22.13 -2.30 -2.41
C ILE A 282 -22.00 -3.78 -2.82
N ALA A 283 -22.72 -4.12 -3.90
CA ALA A 283 -22.67 -5.43 -4.51
C ALA A 283 -21.30 -5.75 -5.15
N SER A 284 -21.01 -7.02 -5.31
CA SER A 284 -19.73 -7.54 -5.83
C SER A 284 -19.38 -7.05 -7.23
N ASP A 285 -20.36 -6.70 -8.06
CA ASP A 285 -20.17 -6.20 -9.42
C ASP A 285 -19.32 -4.93 -9.50
N TYR A 286 -19.36 -4.06 -8.47
CA TYR A 286 -18.47 -2.90 -8.39
C TYR A 286 -16.98 -3.31 -8.39
N TYR A 287 -16.63 -4.32 -7.60
CA TYR A 287 -15.24 -4.80 -7.51
C TYR A 287 -14.78 -5.48 -8.80
N GLU A 288 -15.68 -6.19 -9.48
CA GLU A 288 -15.42 -6.81 -10.78
C GLU A 288 -15.17 -5.75 -11.87
N HIS A 289 -16.01 -4.71 -11.93
CA HIS A 289 -15.82 -3.58 -12.83
C HIS A 289 -14.52 -2.83 -12.53
N LEU A 290 -14.21 -2.58 -11.24
CA LEU A 290 -12.97 -1.94 -10.82
C LEU A 290 -11.76 -2.72 -11.31
N SER A 291 -11.73 -4.02 -11.06
CA SER A 291 -10.64 -4.92 -11.50
C SER A 291 -10.48 -4.90 -13.03
N THR A 292 -11.59 -5.00 -13.75
CA THR A 292 -11.59 -4.98 -15.22
C THR A 292 -11.08 -3.66 -15.79
N ASP A 293 -11.54 -2.52 -15.26
CA ASP A 293 -11.07 -1.19 -15.70
C ASP A 293 -9.57 -1.00 -15.43
N TYR A 294 -9.09 -1.41 -14.26
CA TYR A 294 -7.67 -1.32 -13.96
C TYR A 294 -6.83 -2.30 -14.78
N GLN A 295 -7.33 -3.49 -15.10
CA GLN A 295 -6.64 -4.41 -16.00
C GLN A 295 -6.49 -3.81 -17.41
N GLN A 296 -7.53 -3.18 -17.93
CA GLN A 296 -7.47 -2.50 -19.24
C GLN A 296 -6.45 -1.37 -19.23
N ARG A 297 -6.40 -0.54 -18.16
CA ARG A 297 -5.40 0.53 -18.01
C ARG A 297 -3.98 -0.02 -17.89
N ARG A 298 -3.79 -1.12 -17.15
CA ARG A 298 -2.51 -1.82 -17.08
C ARG A 298 -2.03 -2.25 -18.45
N ASP A 299 -2.88 -2.96 -19.19
CA ASP A 299 -2.53 -3.51 -20.49
C ASP A 299 -2.24 -2.39 -21.50
N TYR A 300 -3.01 -1.31 -21.43
CA TYR A 300 -2.80 -0.13 -22.26
C TYR A 300 -1.45 0.54 -21.97
N LEU A 301 -1.13 0.82 -20.69
CA LEU A 301 0.16 1.41 -20.35
C LEU A 301 1.34 0.48 -20.69
N ILE A 302 1.23 -0.83 -20.42
CA ILE A 302 2.29 -1.79 -20.76
C ILE A 302 2.56 -1.76 -22.26
N THR A 303 1.53 -1.77 -23.10
CA THR A 303 1.70 -1.68 -24.55
C THR A 303 2.49 -0.42 -24.96
N LEU A 304 2.17 0.73 -24.38
CA LEU A 304 2.88 1.98 -24.67
C LEU A 304 4.34 1.96 -24.20
N LEU A 305 4.58 1.39 -23.01
CA LEU A 305 5.93 1.24 -22.46
C LEU A 305 6.80 0.30 -23.29
N GLU A 306 6.25 -0.85 -23.70
CA GLU A 306 6.96 -1.82 -24.56
C GLU A 306 7.28 -1.23 -25.93
N GLN A 307 6.37 -0.49 -26.54
CA GLN A 307 6.63 0.25 -27.77
C GLN A 307 7.75 1.30 -27.59
N ALA A 308 7.83 1.93 -26.42
CA ALA A 308 8.91 2.86 -26.07
C ALA A 308 10.22 2.14 -25.68
N GLY A 309 10.21 0.80 -25.59
CA GLY A 309 11.38 -0.04 -25.35
C GLY A 309 11.66 -0.44 -23.93
N PHE A 310 10.73 -0.20 -23.02
CA PHE A 310 10.85 -0.69 -21.66
C PHE A 310 10.55 -2.19 -21.59
N ARG A 311 11.29 -2.93 -20.78
CA ARG A 311 10.94 -4.30 -20.41
C ARG A 311 10.05 -4.27 -19.17
N CYS A 312 8.77 -4.58 -19.33
CA CYS A 312 7.78 -4.51 -18.26
C CYS A 312 7.73 -5.81 -17.46
N PHE A 313 7.72 -5.71 -16.12
CA PHE A 313 7.34 -6.81 -15.25
C PHE A 313 5.82 -6.73 -15.01
N ARG A 314 5.07 -7.65 -15.64
CA ARG A 314 3.60 -7.61 -15.66
C ARG A 314 3.04 -7.83 -14.26
N PRO A 315 2.31 -6.85 -13.67
CA PRO A 315 1.75 -6.99 -12.34
C PRO A 315 0.49 -7.86 -12.33
N SER A 316 0.31 -8.64 -11.26
CA SER A 316 -0.91 -9.41 -10.99
C SER A 316 -1.95 -8.66 -10.16
N GLY A 317 -1.58 -7.50 -9.59
CA GLY A 317 -2.47 -6.64 -8.82
C GLY A 317 -1.89 -5.26 -8.57
N ALA A 318 -2.56 -4.46 -7.74
CA ALA A 318 -2.30 -3.04 -7.51
C ALA A 318 -2.44 -2.22 -8.81
N TYR A 319 -1.82 -1.05 -8.92
CA TYR A 319 -1.90 -0.23 -10.12
C TYR A 319 -0.53 0.37 -10.53
N TYR A 320 0.51 -0.44 -10.34
CA TYR A 320 1.87 -0.10 -10.70
C TYR A 320 2.47 -1.15 -11.64
N VAL A 321 3.40 -0.70 -12.46
CA VAL A 321 4.27 -1.57 -13.25
C VAL A 321 5.73 -1.18 -12.99
N MET A 322 6.54 -2.16 -12.61
CA MET A 322 7.99 -2.05 -12.59
C MET A 322 8.53 -2.38 -13.96
N THR A 323 9.56 -1.66 -14.37
CA THR A 323 10.22 -1.87 -15.65
C THR A 323 11.73 -1.95 -15.46
N ASP A 324 12.39 -2.73 -16.31
CA ASP A 324 13.84 -2.74 -16.44
C ASP A 324 14.25 -1.72 -17.50
N ILE A 325 15.27 -0.94 -17.18
CA ILE A 325 15.81 0.14 -18.04
C ILE A 325 17.26 -0.09 -18.49
N SER A 326 17.80 -1.28 -18.29
CA SER A 326 19.22 -1.60 -18.60
C SER A 326 19.58 -1.36 -20.08
N ASP A 327 18.60 -1.51 -20.98
CA ASP A 327 18.77 -1.29 -22.43
C ASP A 327 18.89 0.19 -22.82
N PHE A 328 18.62 1.13 -21.91
CA PHE A 328 18.72 2.56 -22.16
C PHE A 328 20.12 3.14 -21.88
N GLY A 329 21.04 2.35 -21.30
CA GLY A 329 22.44 2.72 -21.12
C GLY A 329 22.71 3.77 -20.02
N PHE A 330 21.81 3.95 -19.07
CA PHE A 330 22.01 4.83 -17.92
C PHE A 330 22.65 4.08 -16.75
N GLU A 331 23.58 4.74 -16.05
CA GLU A 331 24.24 4.15 -14.88
C GLU A 331 23.25 3.94 -13.73
N THR A 332 22.30 4.85 -13.53
CA THR A 332 21.35 4.82 -12.44
C THR A 332 19.93 5.16 -12.88
N ASP A 333 18.98 4.54 -12.22
CA ASP A 333 17.55 4.83 -12.32
C ASP A 333 17.19 6.27 -11.96
N ARG A 334 17.89 6.88 -10.99
CA ARG A 334 17.70 8.29 -10.62
C ARG A 334 18.07 9.23 -11.75
N HIS A 335 19.20 8.99 -12.42
CA HIS A 335 19.61 9.79 -13.58
C HIS A 335 18.59 9.64 -14.70
N PHE A 336 18.15 8.41 -14.98
CA PHE A 336 17.13 8.14 -15.98
C PHE A 336 15.79 8.80 -15.63
N ALA A 337 15.30 8.70 -14.39
CA ALA A 337 14.06 9.34 -13.96
C ALA A 337 14.09 10.87 -14.09
N MET A 338 15.24 11.50 -13.77
CA MET A 338 15.41 12.95 -13.99
C MET A 338 15.36 13.30 -15.46
N LYS A 339 16.01 12.52 -16.33
CA LYS A 339 15.98 12.72 -17.77
C LYS A 339 14.56 12.55 -18.34
N LEU A 340 13.80 11.53 -17.87
CA LEU A 340 12.41 11.36 -18.25
C LEU A 340 11.56 12.61 -17.96
N ILE A 341 11.78 13.25 -16.82
CA ILE A 341 11.05 14.47 -16.44
C ILE A 341 11.50 15.65 -17.29
N GLN A 342 12.81 15.89 -17.41
CA GLN A 342 13.37 17.11 -17.99
C GLN A 342 13.27 17.14 -19.52
N ASP A 343 13.61 16.04 -20.19
CA ASP A 343 13.74 15.98 -21.64
C ASP A 343 12.47 15.44 -22.32
N PHE A 344 11.76 14.55 -21.64
CA PHE A 344 10.58 13.87 -22.21
C PHE A 344 9.26 14.25 -21.56
N GLY A 345 9.29 14.92 -20.40
CA GLY A 345 8.08 15.43 -19.75
C GLY A 345 7.20 14.33 -19.17
N VAL A 346 7.79 13.23 -18.62
CA VAL A 346 7.10 12.17 -17.90
C VAL A 346 7.80 11.91 -16.58
N ALA A 347 7.05 11.93 -15.48
CA ALA A 347 7.57 11.60 -14.16
C ALA A 347 7.25 10.14 -13.79
N ALA A 348 8.25 9.43 -13.33
CA ALA A 348 8.18 8.07 -12.81
C ALA A 348 9.04 7.96 -11.54
N VAL A 349 8.98 6.85 -10.82
CA VAL A 349 9.73 6.68 -9.58
C VAL A 349 10.95 5.80 -9.81
N PRO A 350 12.16 6.25 -9.41
CA PRO A 350 13.35 5.41 -9.44
C PRO A 350 13.15 4.13 -8.62
N GLY A 351 13.52 2.97 -9.17
CA GLY A 351 13.33 1.68 -8.53
C GLY A 351 14.13 1.54 -7.25
N SER A 352 15.36 2.09 -7.22
CA SER A 352 16.23 2.05 -6.03
C SER A 352 15.62 2.69 -4.79
N SER A 353 14.61 3.57 -4.96
CA SER A 353 13.91 4.20 -3.84
C SER A 353 13.01 3.24 -3.04
N PHE A 354 12.76 2.04 -3.55
CA PHE A 354 11.98 1.00 -2.88
C PHE A 354 12.83 -0.07 -2.19
N TYR A 355 14.17 0.10 -2.20
CA TYR A 355 15.13 -0.81 -1.58
C TYR A 355 15.98 -0.06 -0.54
N GLU A 356 16.30 -0.72 0.55
CA GLU A 356 17.38 -0.29 1.45
C GLU A 356 18.72 -0.94 1.06
N SER A 357 18.65 -2.09 0.37
CA SER A 357 19.82 -2.70 -0.29
C SER A 357 20.23 -1.89 -1.53
N GLN A 358 21.21 -2.37 -2.28
CA GLN A 358 21.59 -1.76 -3.56
C GLN A 358 20.72 -2.25 -4.74
N GLY A 359 19.50 -2.74 -4.47
CA GLY A 359 18.56 -3.21 -5.48
C GLY A 359 17.92 -2.08 -6.29
N GLY A 360 17.30 -2.44 -7.42
CA GLY A 360 16.43 -1.54 -8.19
C GLY A 360 17.11 -0.48 -9.04
N VAL A 361 18.46 -0.41 -9.08
CA VAL A 361 19.24 0.65 -9.77
C VAL A 361 18.99 0.69 -11.29
N GLN A 362 18.50 -0.41 -11.87
CA GLN A 362 18.10 -0.49 -13.28
C GLN A 362 16.58 -0.64 -13.44
N GLN A 363 15.80 -0.09 -12.50
CA GLN A 363 14.34 -0.22 -12.52
C GLN A 363 13.66 1.15 -12.39
N ILE A 364 12.47 1.25 -12.99
CA ILE A 364 11.58 2.41 -12.86
C ILE A 364 10.16 1.91 -12.59
N ARG A 365 9.45 2.57 -11.67
CA ARG A 365 8.03 2.30 -11.42
C ARG A 365 7.15 3.36 -12.08
N PHE A 366 6.18 2.91 -12.87
CA PHE A 366 5.08 3.72 -13.39
C PHE A 366 3.76 3.35 -12.71
N CYS A 367 2.82 4.30 -12.58
CA CYS A 367 1.45 4.00 -12.17
C CYS A 367 0.48 4.14 -13.35
N PHE A 368 -0.51 3.27 -13.42
CA PHE A 368 -1.57 3.30 -14.44
C PHE A 368 -2.95 3.70 -13.90
N CYS A 369 -3.02 4.20 -12.66
CA CYS A 369 -4.24 4.76 -12.08
C CYS A 369 -4.53 6.18 -12.64
N LYS A 370 -4.58 6.31 -13.95
CA LYS A 370 -4.81 7.56 -14.68
C LYS A 370 -5.91 7.37 -15.72
N ASN A 371 -6.54 8.46 -16.15
CA ASN A 371 -7.43 8.41 -17.31
C ASN A 371 -6.65 8.10 -18.59
N TYR A 372 -7.35 7.66 -19.62
CA TYR A 372 -6.71 7.23 -20.87
C TYR A 372 -5.99 8.36 -21.58
N GLU A 373 -6.50 9.59 -21.52
CA GLU A 373 -5.86 10.77 -22.10
C GLU A 373 -4.47 11.03 -21.50
N THR A 374 -4.35 10.87 -20.17
CA THR A 374 -3.06 11.00 -19.47
C THR A 374 -2.10 9.87 -19.82
N LEU A 375 -2.59 8.63 -19.93
CA LEU A 375 -1.77 7.48 -20.31
C LEU A 375 -1.29 7.62 -21.77
N GLU A 376 -2.16 8.04 -22.67
CA GLU A 376 -1.81 8.29 -24.08
C GLU A 376 -0.77 9.40 -24.21
N GLU A 377 -0.98 10.54 -23.53
CA GLU A 377 -0.02 11.65 -23.54
C GLU A 377 1.37 11.19 -23.05
N ALA A 378 1.40 10.42 -21.96
CA ALA A 378 2.65 9.85 -21.45
C ALA A 378 3.30 8.92 -22.48
N GLY A 379 2.52 8.02 -23.09
CA GLY A 379 2.99 7.09 -24.12
C GLY A 379 3.64 7.80 -25.30
N GLN A 380 2.98 8.82 -25.85
CA GLN A 380 3.51 9.62 -26.97
C GLN A 380 4.83 10.31 -26.63
N LYS A 381 4.97 10.77 -25.39
CA LYS A 381 6.22 11.37 -24.91
C LYS A 381 7.33 10.32 -24.74
N LEU A 382 6.98 9.13 -24.20
CA LEU A 382 7.93 8.05 -23.96
C LEU A 382 8.49 7.42 -25.25
N LEU A 383 7.72 7.38 -26.34
CA LEU A 383 8.20 6.90 -27.65
C LEU A 383 9.45 7.63 -28.15
N ARG A 384 9.71 8.86 -27.68
CA ARG A 384 10.90 9.63 -28.04
C ARG A 384 12.17 9.25 -27.26
N VAL A 385 12.04 8.41 -26.21
CA VAL A 385 13.18 8.06 -25.34
C VAL A 385 14.22 7.20 -26.06
N ARG A 386 13.80 6.44 -27.08
CA ARG A 386 14.68 5.60 -27.92
C ARG A 386 15.29 6.33 -29.12
N GLN A 387 14.81 7.53 -29.44
CA GLN A 387 15.31 8.33 -30.56
C GLN A 387 16.50 9.20 -30.13
#